data_fb579bddefe237e6be526b5766010c0c
#
_entry.id   fb579bddefe237e6be526b5766010c0c
#
_cell.length_a   1.000
_cell.length_b   1.000
_cell.length_c   1.000
_cell.angle_alpha   90.00
_cell.angle_beta   90.00
_cell.angle_gamma   90.00
#
_symmetry.space_group_name_H-M   'P 1'
#
loop_
_entity.id
_entity.type
_entity.pdbx_description
1 polymer ?
#
loop_
_entity_poly.entity_id
_entity_poly.type
_entity_poly.pdbx_seq_one_letter_code
_entity_poly.pdbx_strand_id
1 'polypeptide(L)'
;MKDSGSKVRFIYSWDNYDVFRKVPKNMPEQELLTTYLRQAITRVPDTRSHKTSYARANEIEFEKYLPIVGINPEFIDQSKQYTNGVYASQIKFALNHKKELSNALNEYRTSKLEENWYPISIFCTKCNRDTTTVNNYDNHYSVEYSCECGNQESLDIRTTWAIKLPWRIDWPMRWKYEEVDFEPAGKDHHSSGGSLIHLKIL
;
A
#
# COMPACT_ATOMS: atom_id res chain seq x y z
N MET A 1 0.71 -29.03 -4.64
CA MET A 1 0.89 -28.53 -6.03
C MET A 1 2.28 -28.83 -6.59
N LYS A 2 3.40 -28.42 -5.96
CA LYS A 2 4.75 -28.80 -6.46
C LYS A 2 4.92 -30.32 -6.54
N ASP A 3 4.43 -31.05 -5.55
CA ASP A 3 4.50 -32.51 -5.49
C ASP A 3 3.65 -33.21 -6.57
N SER A 4 2.70 -32.52 -7.18
CA SER A 4 1.91 -33.00 -8.33
C SER A 4 2.56 -32.71 -9.67
N GLY A 5 3.77 -32.14 -9.71
CA GLY A 5 4.47 -31.76 -10.93
C GLY A 5 3.98 -30.44 -11.56
N SER A 6 3.08 -29.72 -10.92
CA SER A 6 2.59 -28.43 -11.43
C SER A 6 3.66 -27.34 -11.29
N LYS A 7 3.77 -26.50 -12.31
CA LYS A 7 4.61 -25.29 -12.23
C LYS A 7 3.93 -24.29 -11.29
N VAL A 8 4.58 -23.96 -10.17
CA VAL A 8 4.06 -23.06 -9.14
C VAL A 8 5.01 -21.90 -8.93
N ARG A 9 4.52 -20.68 -9.02
CA ARG A 9 5.17 -19.47 -8.53
C ARG A 9 4.63 -19.19 -7.12
N PHE A 10 5.49 -19.21 -6.12
CA PHE A 10 5.12 -18.90 -4.74
C PHE A 10 5.67 -17.53 -4.38
N ILE A 11 4.81 -16.57 -4.19
CA ILE A 11 5.16 -15.17 -3.86
C ILE A 11 4.77 -14.85 -2.42
N TYR A 12 5.54 -13.96 -1.80
CA TYR A 12 5.26 -13.31 -0.54
C TYR A 12 5.42 -11.80 -0.70
N SER A 13 4.32 -11.08 -0.59
CA SER A 13 4.29 -9.63 -0.80
C SER A 13 4.42 -8.89 0.52
N TRP A 14 5.42 -8.01 0.64
CA TRP A 14 5.60 -7.14 1.79
C TRP A 14 4.75 -5.88 1.66
N ASP A 15 3.76 -5.69 2.55
CA ASP A 15 2.96 -4.46 2.63
C ASP A 15 3.74 -3.33 3.33
N ASN A 16 4.95 -3.11 2.87
CA ASN A 16 5.90 -2.21 3.49
C ASN A 16 5.78 -0.73 3.04
N TYR A 17 4.77 -0.40 2.23
CA TYR A 17 4.49 0.99 1.84
C TYR A 17 3.25 1.56 2.55
N ASP A 18 2.95 1.05 3.72
CA ASP A 18 1.85 1.53 4.55
C ASP A 18 2.23 2.72 5.43
N VAL A 19 1.19 3.42 5.89
CA VAL A 19 1.32 4.58 6.77
C VAL A 19 1.62 4.15 8.20
N PHE A 20 2.61 4.75 8.83
CA PHE A 20 2.90 4.60 10.25
C PHE A 20 1.85 5.37 11.08
N ARG A 21 0.75 4.69 11.44
CA ARG A 21 -0.42 5.30 12.09
C ARG A 21 -0.31 5.36 13.61
N LYS A 22 0.52 4.51 14.21
CA LYS A 22 0.64 4.38 15.64
C LYS A 22 2.02 3.89 16.01
N VAL A 23 2.59 4.46 17.08
CA VAL A 23 3.83 3.95 17.68
C VAL A 23 3.51 2.71 18.49
N PRO A 24 4.13 1.53 18.20
CA PRO A 24 3.94 0.33 19.00
C PRO A 24 4.51 0.53 20.42
N LYS A 25 3.77 0.11 21.44
CA LYS A 25 4.13 0.32 22.86
C LYS A 25 5.45 -0.36 23.28
N ASN A 26 5.84 -1.43 22.58
CA ASN A 26 7.03 -2.22 22.84
C ASN A 26 8.30 -1.73 22.12
N MET A 27 8.20 -0.63 21.36
CA MET A 27 9.37 -0.07 20.68
C MET A 27 10.08 0.94 21.59
N PRO A 28 11.42 0.97 21.59
CA PRO A 28 12.17 2.04 22.25
C PRO A 28 11.99 3.37 21.53
N GLU A 29 12.43 4.45 22.17
CA GLU A 29 12.45 5.82 21.61
C GLU A 29 11.07 6.28 21.10
N GLN A 30 10.04 6.14 21.93
CA GLN A 30 8.64 6.49 21.62
C GLN A 30 8.48 7.94 21.12
N GLU A 31 9.22 8.88 21.70
CA GLU A 31 9.19 10.30 21.32
C GLU A 31 9.72 10.50 19.89
N LEU A 32 10.86 9.88 19.58
CA LEU A 32 11.42 9.90 18.21
C LEU A 32 10.42 9.31 17.21
N LEU A 33 9.89 8.12 17.50
CA LEU A 33 8.94 7.45 16.60
C LEU A 33 7.66 8.26 16.39
N THR A 34 7.23 9.02 17.39
CA THR A 34 6.05 9.91 17.27
C THR A 34 6.24 10.98 16.19
N THR A 35 7.47 11.42 15.95
CA THR A 35 7.77 12.41 14.88
C THR A 35 7.55 11.86 13.48
N TYR A 36 7.56 10.53 13.32
CA TYR A 36 7.36 9.83 12.05
C TYR A 36 5.91 9.41 11.79
N LEU A 37 4.99 9.71 12.70
CA LEU A 37 3.58 9.42 12.48
C LEU A 37 3.09 10.03 11.16
N ARG A 38 2.26 9.28 10.44
CA ARG A 38 1.71 9.62 9.12
C ARG A 38 2.70 9.56 7.96
N GLN A 39 3.93 9.07 8.17
CA GLN A 39 4.88 8.76 7.11
C GLN A 39 4.79 7.27 6.70
N ALA A 40 5.39 6.91 5.57
CA ALA A 40 5.53 5.51 5.17
C ALA A 40 6.41 4.74 6.18
N ILE A 41 6.03 3.51 6.53
CA ILE A 41 6.76 2.68 7.50
C ILE A 41 8.21 2.38 7.08
N THR A 42 8.51 2.47 5.79
CA THR A 42 9.87 2.36 5.25
C THR A 42 10.77 3.57 5.56
N ARG A 43 10.18 4.72 5.93
CA ARG A 43 10.90 5.92 6.35
C ARG A 43 11.12 6.00 7.86
N VAL A 44 10.43 5.17 8.62
CA VAL A 44 10.55 5.10 10.09
C VAL A 44 11.85 4.39 10.45
N PRO A 45 12.70 4.92 11.33
CA PRO A 45 13.92 4.23 11.75
C PRO A 45 13.61 2.99 12.60
N ASP A 46 14.44 1.96 12.49
CA ASP A 46 14.43 0.88 13.47
C ASP A 46 15.18 1.31 14.73
N THR A 47 14.45 1.68 15.75
CA THR A 47 15.01 2.16 17.04
C THR A 47 15.57 1.03 17.92
N ARG A 48 15.44 -0.24 17.49
CA ARG A 48 16.06 -1.40 18.19
C ARG A 48 17.53 -1.57 17.81
N SER A 49 17.88 -1.35 16.55
CA SER A 49 19.24 -1.58 16.05
C SER A 49 19.87 -0.36 15.37
N HIS A 50 19.09 0.62 14.94
CA HIS A 50 19.51 1.79 14.14
C HIS A 50 20.25 1.45 12.82
N LYS A 51 20.08 0.21 12.32
CA LYS A 51 20.80 -0.26 11.12
C LYS A 51 19.97 -0.16 9.85
N THR A 52 18.65 -0.06 9.98
CA THR A 52 17.73 -0.10 8.84
C THR A 52 16.42 0.62 9.19
N SER A 53 15.40 0.54 8.33
CA SER A 53 14.06 1.05 8.64
C SER A 53 13.28 0.07 9.54
N TYR A 54 12.25 0.59 10.21
CA TYR A 54 11.29 -0.18 10.98
C TYR A 54 10.69 -1.35 10.15
N ALA A 55 10.26 -1.06 8.91
CA ALA A 55 9.73 -2.07 8.01
C ALA A 55 10.78 -3.15 7.74
N ARG A 56 11.97 -2.75 7.28
CA ARG A 56 13.02 -3.70 6.88
C ARG A 56 13.54 -4.56 8.04
N ALA A 57 13.60 -4.02 9.24
CA ALA A 57 13.99 -4.79 10.42
C ALA A 57 13.04 -5.95 10.71
N ASN A 58 11.72 -5.70 10.59
CA ASN A 58 10.70 -6.74 10.76
C ASN A 58 10.72 -7.78 9.63
N GLU A 59 10.93 -7.33 8.38
CA GLU A 59 11.08 -8.21 7.22
C GLU A 59 12.26 -9.17 7.38
N ILE A 60 13.44 -8.65 7.73
CA ILE A 60 14.66 -9.46 7.94
C ILE A 60 14.45 -10.50 9.03
N GLU A 61 13.80 -10.11 10.13
CA GLU A 61 13.51 -11.03 11.21
C GLU A 61 12.61 -12.18 10.74
N PHE A 62 11.57 -11.89 10.00
CA PHE A 62 10.65 -12.89 9.45
C PHE A 62 11.32 -13.76 8.39
N GLU A 63 12.01 -13.19 7.42
CA GLU A 63 12.72 -13.87 6.33
C GLU A 63 13.73 -14.91 6.88
N LYS A 64 14.33 -14.64 8.03
CA LYS A 64 15.28 -15.54 8.71
C LYS A 64 14.65 -16.88 9.09
N TYR A 65 13.36 -16.90 9.44
CA TYR A 65 12.69 -18.11 9.93
C TYR A 65 12.03 -18.94 8.83
N LEU A 66 11.71 -18.37 7.66
CA LEU A 66 11.04 -19.08 6.58
C LEU A 66 11.82 -20.31 6.07
N PRO A 67 13.14 -20.25 5.83
CA PRO A 67 13.90 -21.42 5.39
C PRO A 67 13.92 -22.56 6.42
N ILE A 68 13.83 -22.22 7.73
CA ILE A 68 13.84 -23.21 8.81
C ILE A 68 12.59 -24.12 8.72
N VAL A 69 11.48 -23.57 8.25
CA VAL A 69 10.23 -24.33 8.02
C VAL A 69 10.04 -24.75 6.56
N GLY A 70 11.11 -24.68 5.75
CA GLY A 70 11.09 -25.12 4.35
C GLY A 70 10.35 -24.18 3.38
N ILE A 71 10.13 -22.94 3.77
CA ILE A 71 9.42 -21.94 2.95
C ILE A 71 10.42 -21.01 2.27
N ASN A 72 10.41 -20.99 0.93
CA ASN A 72 11.29 -20.15 0.10
C ASN A 72 10.46 -19.45 -0.97
N PRO A 73 9.80 -18.31 -0.68
CA PRO A 73 9.02 -17.58 -1.65
C PRO A 73 9.88 -16.62 -2.48
N GLU A 74 9.32 -16.16 -3.58
CA GLU A 74 9.76 -14.92 -4.22
C GLU A 74 9.20 -13.73 -3.43
N PHE A 75 10.06 -12.85 -2.93
CA PHE A 75 9.62 -11.67 -2.19
C PHE A 75 9.33 -10.51 -3.12
N ILE A 76 8.16 -9.89 -2.96
CA ILE A 76 7.78 -8.65 -3.62
C ILE A 76 7.79 -7.52 -2.60
N ASP A 77 8.61 -6.49 -2.85
CA ASP A 77 8.72 -5.29 -2.05
C ASP A 77 7.78 -4.21 -2.61
N GLN A 78 6.62 -4.01 -1.98
CA GLN A 78 5.61 -3.08 -2.46
C GLN A 78 6.10 -1.63 -2.45
N SER A 79 6.93 -1.26 -1.50
CA SER A 79 7.55 0.07 -1.48
C SER A 79 8.36 0.33 -2.76
N LYS A 80 9.16 -0.66 -3.21
CA LYS A 80 9.91 -0.53 -4.45
C LYS A 80 9.01 -0.51 -5.69
N GLN A 81 7.96 -1.33 -5.70
CA GLN A 81 7.01 -1.33 -6.82
C GLN A 81 6.38 0.06 -7.01
N TYR A 82 5.90 0.67 -5.93
CA TYR A 82 5.31 2.01 -5.96
C TYR A 82 6.34 3.08 -6.28
N THR A 83 7.47 3.11 -5.59
CA THR A 83 8.48 4.17 -5.75
C THR A 83 9.19 4.16 -7.11
N ASN A 84 9.21 3.01 -7.79
CA ASN A 84 9.73 2.86 -9.15
C ASN A 84 8.66 3.06 -10.24
N GLY A 85 7.43 3.45 -9.88
CA GLY A 85 6.35 3.72 -10.83
C GLY A 85 5.81 2.47 -11.55
N VAL A 86 6.09 1.26 -11.04
CA VAL A 86 5.65 0.00 -11.67
C VAL A 86 4.14 -0.06 -11.82
N TYR A 87 3.38 0.49 -10.87
CA TYR A 87 1.93 0.51 -10.88
C TYR A 87 1.30 1.78 -11.49
N ALA A 88 2.05 2.56 -12.26
CA ALA A 88 1.54 3.81 -12.83
C ALA A 88 0.28 3.62 -13.70
N SER A 89 0.24 2.55 -14.52
CA SER A 89 -0.92 2.23 -15.35
C SER A 89 -2.13 1.79 -14.52
N GLN A 90 -1.91 1.06 -13.44
CA GLN A 90 -2.96 0.60 -12.52
C GLN A 90 -3.53 1.76 -11.70
N ILE A 91 -2.66 2.68 -11.25
CA ILE A 91 -3.08 3.93 -10.58
C ILE A 91 -3.92 4.77 -11.53
N LYS A 92 -3.49 4.95 -12.77
CA LYS A 92 -4.25 5.65 -13.82
C LYS A 92 -5.61 4.98 -14.06
N PHE A 93 -5.63 3.64 -14.16
CA PHE A 93 -6.87 2.89 -14.31
C PHE A 93 -7.83 3.17 -13.14
N ALA A 94 -7.36 3.09 -11.91
CA ALA A 94 -8.16 3.37 -10.73
C ALA A 94 -8.73 4.81 -10.72
N LEU A 95 -7.92 5.79 -11.08
CA LEU A 95 -8.34 7.19 -11.18
C LEU A 95 -9.43 7.39 -12.25
N ASN A 96 -9.30 6.77 -13.41
CA ASN A 96 -10.29 6.85 -14.50
C ASN A 96 -11.61 6.13 -14.16
N HIS A 97 -11.57 5.12 -13.24
CA HIS A 97 -12.75 4.37 -12.78
C HIS A 97 -13.18 4.76 -11.36
N LYS A 98 -12.85 5.99 -10.96
CA LYS A 98 -13.14 6.53 -9.62
C LYS A 98 -14.59 6.31 -9.18
N LYS A 99 -15.54 6.55 -10.09
CA LYS A 99 -16.98 6.45 -9.78
C LYS A 99 -17.42 5.02 -9.53
N GLU A 100 -16.98 4.09 -10.36
CA GLU A 100 -17.28 2.66 -10.23
C GLU A 100 -16.67 2.11 -8.93
N LEU A 101 -15.42 2.45 -8.64
CA LEU A 101 -14.74 2.08 -7.40
C LEU A 101 -15.43 2.67 -6.17
N SER A 102 -15.83 3.94 -6.22
CA SER A 102 -16.57 4.58 -5.13
C SER A 102 -17.92 3.89 -4.88
N ASN A 103 -18.67 3.57 -5.91
CA ASN A 103 -19.96 2.88 -5.79
C ASN A 103 -19.78 1.52 -5.11
N ALA A 104 -18.85 0.71 -5.59
CA ALA A 104 -18.60 -0.61 -5.03
C ALA A 104 -18.10 -0.57 -3.57
N LEU A 105 -17.20 0.36 -3.25
CA LEU A 105 -16.77 0.55 -1.87
C LEU A 105 -17.91 1.00 -0.96
N ASN A 106 -18.82 1.82 -1.47
CA ASN A 106 -19.96 2.34 -0.72
C ASN A 106 -21.06 1.31 -0.41
N GLU A 107 -21.11 0.18 -1.14
CA GLU A 107 -22.03 -0.92 -0.83
C GLU A 107 -21.81 -1.50 0.58
N TYR A 108 -20.56 -1.46 1.08
CA TYR A 108 -20.15 -2.06 2.34
C TYR A 108 -19.74 -1.05 3.40
N ARG A 109 -19.97 0.24 3.17
CA ARG A 109 -19.59 1.31 4.10
C ARG A 109 -20.81 1.86 4.84
N THR A 110 -20.67 2.06 6.14
CA THR A 110 -21.66 2.78 6.95
C THR A 110 -21.67 4.28 6.63
N SER A 111 -20.50 4.87 6.34
CA SER A 111 -20.35 6.25 5.87
C SER A 111 -19.85 6.23 4.43
N LYS A 112 -20.62 6.84 3.54
CA LYS A 112 -20.25 6.91 2.12
C LYS A 112 -19.01 7.75 1.90
N LEU A 113 -18.26 7.43 0.85
CA LEU A 113 -17.16 8.25 0.37
C LEU A 113 -17.70 9.59 -0.15
N GLU A 114 -16.95 10.64 0.06
CA GLU A 114 -17.28 11.98 -0.45
C GLU A 114 -17.21 11.99 -1.98
N GLU A 115 -17.94 12.91 -2.61
CA GLU A 115 -17.99 13.02 -4.08
C GLU A 115 -16.61 13.37 -4.69
N ASN A 116 -15.83 14.16 -3.95
CA ASN A 116 -14.48 14.56 -4.32
C ASN A 116 -13.40 13.52 -3.94
N TRP A 117 -13.76 12.35 -3.40
CA TRP A 117 -12.81 11.30 -3.07
C TRP A 117 -12.07 10.79 -4.31
N TYR A 118 -10.78 10.52 -4.17
CA TYR A 118 -9.94 9.88 -5.17
C TYR A 118 -9.39 8.54 -4.67
N PRO A 119 -9.25 7.52 -5.55
CA PRO A 119 -8.80 6.16 -5.20
C PRO A 119 -7.28 6.08 -5.02
N ILE A 120 -6.67 7.11 -4.46
CA ILE A 120 -5.23 7.19 -4.18
C ILE A 120 -4.97 7.82 -2.82
N SER A 121 -3.81 7.53 -2.27
CA SER A 121 -3.22 8.22 -1.11
C SER A 121 -1.89 8.83 -1.53
N ILE A 122 -1.56 10.02 -1.04
CA ILE A 122 -0.34 10.73 -1.38
C ILE A 122 0.46 11.02 -0.12
N PHE A 123 1.75 10.69 -0.13
CA PHE A 123 2.71 11.22 0.83
C PHE A 123 3.23 12.56 0.33
N CYS A 124 3.14 13.59 1.15
CA CYS A 124 3.65 14.92 0.79
C CYS A 124 5.16 14.87 0.53
N THR A 125 5.61 15.40 -0.60
CA THR A 125 7.05 15.44 -0.97
C THR A 125 7.90 16.29 -0.04
N LYS A 126 7.27 17.27 0.66
CA LYS A 126 7.94 18.18 1.61
C LYS A 126 8.03 17.60 3.02
N CYS A 127 6.92 17.12 3.61
CA CYS A 127 6.90 16.64 4.99
C CYS A 127 6.83 15.11 5.13
N ASN A 128 6.72 14.38 4.03
CA ASN A 128 6.61 12.91 3.92
C ASN A 128 5.37 12.30 4.57
N ARG A 129 4.40 13.10 5.02
CA ARG A 129 3.17 12.64 5.67
C ARG A 129 2.03 12.49 4.66
N ASP A 130 1.08 11.61 4.96
CA ASP A 130 -0.11 11.38 4.17
C ASP A 130 -1.29 12.30 4.57
N THR A 131 -1.02 13.44 5.20
CA THR A 131 -2.01 14.48 5.53
C THR A 131 -2.26 15.37 4.30
N THR A 132 -2.66 14.74 3.21
CA THR A 132 -2.82 15.37 1.89
C THR A 132 -4.25 15.25 1.39
N THR A 133 -4.66 16.20 0.57
CA THR A 133 -5.92 16.19 -0.18
C THR A 133 -5.61 16.26 -1.66
N VAL A 134 -6.21 15.36 -2.43
CA VAL A 134 -6.12 15.40 -3.91
C VAL A 134 -7.09 16.47 -4.40
N ASN A 135 -6.58 17.45 -5.13
CA ASN A 135 -7.35 18.58 -5.63
C ASN A 135 -7.85 18.35 -7.07
N ASN A 136 -7.00 17.75 -7.91
CA ASN A 136 -7.29 17.55 -9.32
C ASN A 136 -6.55 16.35 -9.91
N TYR A 137 -7.09 15.79 -10.99
CA TYR A 137 -6.46 14.82 -11.86
C TYR A 137 -6.76 15.17 -13.33
N ASP A 138 -5.74 15.22 -14.14
CA ASP A 138 -5.81 15.68 -15.54
C ASP A 138 -6.38 14.64 -16.53
N ASN A 139 -6.83 13.48 -16.03
CA ASN A 139 -7.22 12.29 -16.80
C ASN A 139 -6.08 11.62 -17.60
N HIS A 140 -4.84 12.04 -17.37
CA HIS A 140 -3.65 11.45 -17.97
C HIS A 140 -2.70 10.88 -16.89
N TYR A 141 -1.74 11.66 -16.45
CA TYR A 141 -0.73 11.21 -15.46
C TYR A 141 -0.43 12.26 -14.40
N SER A 142 -1.07 13.43 -14.43
CA SER A 142 -0.81 14.51 -13.49
C SER A 142 -1.88 14.58 -12.41
N VAL A 143 -1.45 14.56 -11.15
CA VAL A 143 -2.29 14.67 -9.95
C VAL A 143 -1.83 15.88 -9.14
N GLU A 144 -2.76 16.80 -8.86
CA GLU A 144 -2.50 17.94 -7.99
C GLU A 144 -2.98 17.65 -6.57
N TYR A 145 -2.19 18.02 -5.59
CA TYR A 145 -2.54 17.87 -4.19
C TYR A 145 -2.15 19.07 -3.35
N SER A 146 -2.79 19.19 -2.20
CA SER A 146 -2.41 20.08 -1.10
C SER A 146 -2.15 19.26 0.17
N CYS A 147 -1.30 19.79 1.06
CA CYS A 147 -0.94 19.16 2.32
C CYS A 147 -1.16 20.13 3.48
N GLU A 148 -1.50 19.62 4.66
CA GLU A 148 -1.63 20.41 5.90
C GLU A 148 -0.37 21.20 6.26
N CYS A 149 0.82 20.78 5.79
CA CYS A 149 2.08 21.54 5.97
C CYS A 149 2.21 22.78 5.06
N GLY A 150 1.18 23.08 4.26
CA GLY A 150 1.15 24.20 3.31
C GLY A 150 1.77 23.90 1.94
N ASN A 151 2.26 22.67 1.70
CA ASN A 151 2.77 22.30 0.37
C ASN A 151 1.61 22.09 -0.61
N GLN A 152 1.77 22.58 -1.83
CA GLN A 152 0.88 22.31 -2.98
C GLN A 152 1.75 21.98 -4.18
N GLU A 153 1.43 20.92 -4.87
CA GLU A 153 2.29 20.40 -5.94
C GLU A 153 1.48 19.55 -6.92
N SER A 154 1.98 19.45 -8.14
CA SER A 154 1.53 18.51 -9.16
C SER A 154 2.53 17.38 -9.32
N LEU A 155 2.07 16.13 -9.29
CA LEU A 155 2.89 14.92 -9.39
C LEU A 155 2.59 14.17 -10.68
N ASP A 156 3.63 13.68 -11.34
CA ASP A 156 3.49 12.69 -12.41
C ASP A 156 3.48 11.28 -11.81
N ILE A 157 2.39 10.54 -12.01
CA ILE A 157 2.18 9.19 -11.47
C ILE A 157 3.30 8.22 -11.89
N ARG A 158 3.92 8.43 -13.06
CA ARG A 158 4.93 7.55 -13.65
C ARG A 158 6.29 7.66 -12.97
N THR A 159 6.57 8.80 -12.35
CA THR A 159 7.90 9.12 -11.82
C THR A 159 7.90 9.45 -10.34
N THR A 160 6.74 9.67 -9.75
CA THR A 160 6.65 9.99 -8.32
C THR A 160 6.75 8.75 -7.45
N TRP A 161 7.43 8.88 -6.32
CA TRP A 161 7.44 7.90 -5.26
C TRP A 161 6.24 8.04 -4.31
N ALA A 162 5.50 9.14 -4.39
CA ALA A 162 4.63 9.62 -3.33
C ALA A 162 3.21 9.04 -3.37
N ILE A 163 2.80 8.41 -4.47
CA ILE A 163 1.42 7.95 -4.68
C ILE A 163 1.30 6.45 -4.47
N LYS A 164 0.23 6.04 -3.76
CA LYS A 164 -0.17 4.63 -3.63
C LYS A 164 -1.69 4.48 -3.71
N LEU A 165 -2.14 3.26 -3.98
CA LEU A 165 -3.56 2.89 -3.87
C LEU A 165 -3.92 2.58 -2.40
N PRO A 166 -5.16 2.89 -1.95
CA PRO A 166 -5.68 2.38 -0.69
C PRO A 166 -5.79 0.86 -0.71
N TRP A 167 -5.58 0.20 0.44
CA TRP A 167 -5.45 -1.25 0.53
C TRP A 167 -6.61 -2.06 -0.10
N ARG A 168 -7.85 -1.56 -0.05
CA ARG A 168 -9.01 -2.22 -0.66
C ARG A 168 -9.00 -2.22 -2.19
N ILE A 169 -8.21 -1.35 -2.81
CA ILE A 169 -8.01 -1.27 -4.26
C ILE A 169 -6.66 -1.87 -4.63
N ASP A 170 -5.64 -1.61 -3.80
CA ASP A 170 -4.28 -2.08 -3.97
C ASP A 170 -4.21 -3.62 -4.03
N TRP A 171 -4.87 -4.29 -3.10
CA TRP A 171 -4.80 -5.74 -3.01
C TRP A 171 -5.40 -6.47 -4.23
N PRO A 172 -6.65 -6.20 -4.65
CA PRO A 172 -7.18 -6.78 -5.90
C PRO A 172 -6.35 -6.40 -7.13
N MET A 173 -5.83 -5.18 -7.19
CA MET A 173 -4.93 -4.76 -8.27
C MET A 173 -3.68 -5.63 -8.33
N ARG A 174 -3.05 -5.91 -7.18
CA ARG A 174 -1.86 -6.77 -7.11
C ARG A 174 -2.15 -8.21 -7.52
N TRP A 175 -3.29 -8.77 -7.13
CA TRP A 175 -3.69 -10.11 -7.57
C TRP A 175 -3.77 -10.21 -9.08
N LYS A 176 -4.39 -9.22 -9.71
CA LYS A 176 -4.45 -9.17 -11.18
C LYS A 176 -3.08 -8.96 -11.81
N TYR A 177 -2.27 -8.08 -11.25
CA TYR A 177 -0.94 -7.76 -11.75
C TYR A 177 0.02 -8.96 -11.67
N GLU A 178 -0.01 -9.70 -10.57
CA GLU A 178 0.84 -10.87 -10.31
C GLU A 178 0.23 -12.19 -10.79
N GLU A 179 -0.96 -12.14 -11.42
CA GLU A 179 -1.70 -13.31 -11.89
C GLU A 179 -1.90 -14.37 -10.78
N VAL A 180 -2.38 -13.91 -9.60
CA VAL A 180 -2.56 -14.76 -8.42
C VAL A 180 -3.78 -15.67 -8.59
N ASP A 181 -3.56 -16.98 -8.60
CA ASP A 181 -4.63 -17.99 -8.63
C ASP A 181 -5.20 -18.29 -7.23
N PHE A 182 -4.36 -18.20 -6.21
CA PHE A 182 -4.73 -18.54 -4.85
C PHE A 182 -3.96 -17.72 -3.81
N GLU A 183 -4.68 -17.05 -2.91
CA GLU A 183 -4.16 -16.40 -1.72
C GLU A 183 -5.00 -16.80 -0.50
N PRO A 184 -4.42 -17.47 0.51
CA PRO A 184 -5.10 -17.75 1.76
C PRO A 184 -5.25 -16.45 2.56
N ALA A 185 -6.46 -16.20 3.06
CA ALA A 185 -6.73 -15.01 3.83
C ALA A 185 -7.44 -15.34 5.15
N GLY A 186 -7.19 -14.53 6.17
CA GLY A 186 -7.86 -14.62 7.46
C GLY A 186 -9.34 -14.24 7.38
N LYS A 187 -10.10 -14.55 8.44
CA LYS A 187 -11.54 -14.29 8.56
C LYS A 187 -11.91 -12.83 8.24
N ASP A 188 -11.08 -11.88 8.63
CA ASP A 188 -11.35 -10.44 8.47
C ASP A 188 -11.41 -10.02 7.00
N HIS A 189 -10.67 -10.70 6.12
CA HIS A 189 -10.67 -10.44 4.68
C HIS A 189 -11.88 -11.04 3.96
N HIS A 190 -12.51 -12.08 4.56
CA HIS A 190 -13.73 -12.72 4.07
C HIS A 190 -15.01 -12.11 4.64
N SER A 191 -14.90 -11.20 5.61
CA SER A 191 -16.05 -10.52 6.17
C SER A 191 -16.66 -9.50 5.21
N SER A 192 -17.93 -9.14 5.45
CA SER A 192 -18.60 -8.08 4.67
C SER A 192 -17.77 -6.80 4.68
N GLY A 193 -17.40 -6.29 3.49
CA GLY A 193 -16.49 -5.15 3.32
C GLY A 193 -15.00 -5.48 3.40
N GLY A 194 -14.62 -6.75 3.49
CA GLY A 194 -13.24 -7.21 3.36
C GLY A 194 -12.73 -7.16 1.92
N SER A 195 -11.41 -7.33 1.74
CA SER A 195 -10.74 -7.15 0.43
C SER A 195 -11.23 -8.11 -0.66
N LEU A 196 -11.64 -9.33 -0.30
CA LEU A 196 -12.10 -10.34 -1.26
C LEU A 196 -13.42 -10.01 -1.95
N ILE A 197 -14.24 -9.16 -1.34
CA ILE A 197 -15.55 -8.76 -1.90
C ILE A 197 -15.39 -7.75 -3.05
N HIS A 198 -14.31 -7.00 -3.06
CA HIS A 198 -14.05 -5.95 -4.06
C HIS A 198 -13.41 -6.45 -5.37
N LEU A 199 -13.11 -7.75 -5.47
CA LEU A 199 -12.48 -8.40 -6.63
C LEU A 199 -13.24 -8.26 -7.97
N LYS A 200 -14.53 -7.97 -7.94
CA LYS A 200 -15.39 -7.95 -9.14
C LYS A 200 -15.22 -6.70 -10.02
N ILE A 201 -14.39 -5.73 -9.62
CA ILE A 201 -14.35 -4.40 -10.24
C ILE A 201 -13.05 -4.14 -10.99
N LEU A 202 -11.99 -4.87 -10.70
CA LEU A 202 -10.68 -4.79 -11.34
C LEU A 202 -10.42 -5.98 -12.26
#